data_02b0d7163a19f7cd75a7e0bd03b89129
#
_entry.id   02b0d7163a19f7cd75a7e0bd03b89129
#
_cell.length_a   1.000
_cell.length_b   1.000
_cell.length_c   1.000
_cell.angle_alpha   90.00
_cell.angle_beta   90.00
_cell.angle_gamma   90.00
#
_symmetry.space_group_name_H-M   'P 1'
#
loop_
_entity.id
_entity.type
_entity.pdbx_description
1 polymer ?
#
loop_
_entity_poly.entity_id
_entity_poly.type
_entity_poly.pdbx_seq_one_letter_code
_entity_poly.pdbx_strand_id
1 'polypeptide(L)'
;MTWTRKTCVGVVKRALEAQKHIPMPLSLTPVRGQITYVQGGSYPKIPICGDAYLAPHIHGSMTCGATYTPNSENLTPRFEDDLTNIDAINSLVTKPIWDRRHIIGNRVSIRTATPDYMPVIGQVADSELWKFLLDELKYDAKFQPRQPLPFIRGHYVLAGLGSRGTLTGPVAAELLVSQILGEVLPVSESIRDALSPDRFFRRKLIRRLS
;
A
#
# COMPACT_ATOMS: atom_id res chain seq x y z
N MET A 1 29.94 10.68 -14.69
CA MET A 1 28.92 9.98 -13.86
C MET A 1 28.10 9.09 -14.79
N THR A 2 28.37 7.80 -14.78
CA THR A 2 27.59 6.80 -15.55
C THR A 2 26.31 6.48 -14.78
N TRP A 3 25.17 6.91 -15.29
CA TRP A 3 23.86 6.52 -14.78
C TRP A 3 23.64 5.04 -15.06
N THR A 4 23.92 4.17 -14.11
CA THR A 4 23.44 2.78 -14.16
C THR A 4 21.92 2.82 -13.99
N ARG A 5 21.18 2.15 -14.88
CA ARG A 5 19.72 2.04 -14.80
C ARG A 5 19.31 1.56 -13.40
N LYS A 6 18.63 2.43 -12.66
CA LYS A 6 18.01 2.09 -11.39
C LYS A 6 16.59 1.62 -11.68
N THR A 7 16.23 0.43 -11.25
CA THR A 7 14.88 -0.10 -11.44
C THR A 7 14.10 0.16 -10.17
N CYS A 8 13.11 1.04 -10.24
CA CYS A 8 12.16 1.27 -9.17
C CYS A 8 10.87 0.50 -9.48
N VAL A 9 10.46 -0.39 -8.59
CA VAL A 9 9.20 -1.10 -8.69
C VAL A 9 8.15 -0.35 -7.89
N GLY A 10 7.33 0.39 -8.58
CA GLY A 10 6.22 1.16 -7.99
C GLY A 10 4.90 0.88 -8.67
N VAL A 11 3.83 1.03 -7.89
CA VAL A 11 2.41 1.15 -8.25
C VAL A 11 1.59 -0.14 -8.41
N VAL A 12 0.77 -0.32 -7.44
CA VAL A 12 -0.45 -1.09 -7.16
C VAL A 12 -0.62 -2.44 -7.89
N LYS A 13 -1.09 -2.53 -9.12
CA LYS A 13 -1.28 -3.82 -9.82
C LYS A 13 0.04 -4.43 -10.24
N ARG A 14 0.96 -3.60 -10.73
CA ARG A 14 2.30 -4.02 -11.13
C ARG A 14 3.18 -4.45 -9.98
N ALA A 15 2.90 -4.03 -8.74
CA ALA A 15 3.65 -4.45 -7.57
C ALA A 15 3.44 -5.93 -7.24
N LEU A 16 2.23 -6.47 -7.44
CA LEU A 16 1.95 -7.89 -7.29
C LEU A 16 2.63 -8.74 -8.37
N GLU A 17 2.66 -8.25 -9.60
CA GLU A 17 3.37 -8.92 -10.69
C GLU A 17 4.89 -8.83 -10.47
N ALA A 18 5.38 -7.65 -10.13
CA ALA A 18 6.80 -7.41 -9.88
C ALA A 18 7.34 -8.19 -8.67
N GLN A 19 6.51 -8.42 -7.63
CA GLN A 19 6.87 -9.26 -6.48
C GLN A 19 7.37 -10.65 -6.90
N LYS A 20 6.85 -11.20 -8.01
CA LYS A 20 7.26 -12.50 -8.53
C LYS A 20 8.70 -12.51 -9.06
N HIS A 21 9.22 -11.34 -9.43
CA HIS A 21 10.56 -11.15 -9.99
C HIS A 21 11.56 -10.55 -9.00
N ILE A 22 11.10 -10.19 -7.80
CA ILE A 22 11.96 -9.71 -6.73
C ILE A 22 12.40 -10.92 -5.91
N PRO A 23 13.70 -11.15 -5.71
CA PRO A 23 14.20 -12.34 -5.03
C PRO A 23 13.86 -12.39 -3.54
N MET A 24 13.32 -11.30 -3.00
CA MET A 24 12.88 -11.19 -1.61
C MET A 24 11.35 -11.06 -1.53
N PRO A 25 10.65 -11.87 -0.70
CA PRO A 25 9.21 -11.78 -0.56
C PRO A 25 8.80 -10.47 0.14
N LEU A 26 8.00 -9.64 -0.55
CA LEU A 26 7.49 -8.37 -0.02
C LEU A 26 6.23 -8.55 0.84
N SER A 27 5.65 -9.75 0.87
CA SER A 27 4.40 -10.09 1.59
C SER A 27 3.23 -9.17 1.22
N LEU A 28 3.12 -8.80 -0.08
CA LEU A 28 2.03 -7.99 -0.59
C LEU A 28 0.77 -8.84 -0.81
N THR A 29 -0.36 -8.32 -0.36
CA THR A 29 -1.68 -8.95 -0.51
C THR A 29 -2.58 -8.06 -1.38
N PRO A 30 -3.28 -8.61 -2.38
CA PRO A 30 -4.26 -7.85 -3.15
C PRO A 30 -5.50 -7.55 -2.29
N VAL A 31 -5.98 -6.33 -2.40
CA VAL A 31 -7.23 -5.89 -1.76
C VAL A 31 -8.09 -5.20 -2.80
N ARG A 32 -9.16 -5.88 -3.20
CA ARG A 32 -10.16 -5.31 -4.10
C ARG A 32 -10.95 -4.22 -3.38
N GLY A 33 -11.24 -3.14 -4.08
CA GLY A 33 -12.13 -2.08 -3.62
C GLY A 33 -12.92 -1.50 -4.78
N GLN A 34 -14.21 -1.26 -4.55
CA GLN A 34 -15.09 -0.56 -5.46
C GLN A 34 -15.48 0.78 -4.86
N ILE A 35 -15.41 1.81 -5.66
CA ILE A 35 -15.99 3.13 -5.38
C ILE A 35 -17.23 3.31 -6.23
N THR A 36 -18.18 4.10 -5.71
CA THR A 36 -19.44 4.39 -6.37
C THR A 36 -19.54 5.88 -6.66
N TYR A 37 -19.93 6.23 -7.86
CA TYR A 37 -20.24 7.60 -8.25
C TYR A 37 -21.73 7.85 -8.09
N VAL A 38 -22.08 8.92 -7.37
CA VAL A 38 -23.46 9.34 -7.14
C VAL A 38 -23.69 10.75 -7.62
N GLN A 39 -24.91 11.02 -8.09
CA GLN A 39 -25.37 12.33 -8.53
C GLN A 39 -26.76 12.60 -7.98
N GLY A 40 -27.13 13.87 -7.80
CA GLY A 40 -28.41 14.25 -7.22
C GLY A 40 -28.41 14.34 -5.70
N GLY A 41 -29.44 14.93 -5.13
CA GLY A 41 -29.55 15.16 -3.69
C GLY A 41 -28.88 16.44 -3.21
N SER A 42 -28.83 16.63 -1.88
CA SER A 42 -28.16 17.76 -1.25
C SER A 42 -26.69 17.40 -1.03
N TYR A 43 -25.80 18.15 -1.64
CA TYR A 43 -24.37 17.87 -1.60
C TYR A 43 -23.68 18.54 -0.42
N PRO A 44 -22.96 17.81 0.45
CA PRO A 44 -22.00 18.44 1.34
C PRO A 44 -20.89 19.10 0.50
N LYS A 45 -20.55 20.32 0.86
CA LYS A 45 -19.45 21.07 0.18
C LYS A 45 -18.05 20.60 0.61
N ILE A 46 -17.99 19.79 1.65
CA ILE A 46 -16.75 19.27 2.23
C ILE A 46 -16.75 17.75 2.18
N PRO A 47 -15.57 17.10 2.12
CA PRO A 47 -15.46 15.65 2.27
C PRO A 47 -16.00 15.19 3.62
N ILE A 48 -16.72 14.06 3.63
CA ILE A 48 -17.13 13.37 4.85
C ILE A 48 -16.26 12.10 4.94
N CYS A 49 -15.69 11.83 6.09
CA CYS A 49 -14.86 10.66 6.33
C CYS A 49 -15.24 9.99 7.66
N GLY A 50 -15.32 8.67 7.66
CA GLY A 50 -15.56 7.78 8.78
C GLY A 50 -15.16 6.37 8.39
N ASP A 51 -16.01 5.39 8.62
CA ASP A 51 -15.81 4.02 8.12
C ASP A 51 -15.91 3.94 6.59
N ALA A 52 -16.57 4.92 5.99
CA ALA A 52 -16.54 5.20 4.56
C ALA A 52 -16.16 6.67 4.32
N TYR A 53 -16.02 7.05 3.07
CA TYR A 53 -15.77 8.44 2.70
C TYR A 53 -16.71 8.88 1.57
N LEU A 54 -17.01 10.18 1.57
CA LEU A 54 -17.68 10.88 0.50
C LEU A 54 -16.82 12.06 0.07
N ALA A 55 -16.39 12.06 -1.18
CA ALA A 55 -15.56 13.12 -1.74
C ALA A 55 -16.34 13.88 -2.81
N PRO A 56 -16.42 15.22 -2.73
CA PRO A 56 -17.05 16.03 -3.78
C PRO A 56 -16.24 15.96 -5.08
N HIS A 57 -16.96 16.02 -6.21
CA HIS A 57 -16.38 16.02 -7.54
C HIS A 57 -16.65 17.36 -8.24
N ILE A 58 -15.75 17.77 -9.14
CA ILE A 58 -15.78 19.09 -9.78
C ILE A 58 -17.03 19.32 -10.65
N HIS A 59 -17.68 18.25 -11.13
CA HIS A 59 -18.80 18.32 -12.07
C HIS A 59 -20.16 17.92 -11.47
N GLY A 60 -20.39 18.17 -10.18
CA GLY A 60 -21.69 17.91 -9.54
C GLY A 60 -22.00 16.44 -9.27
N SER A 61 -21.05 15.56 -9.39
CA SER A 61 -21.09 14.19 -8.89
C SER A 61 -20.26 14.05 -7.61
N MET A 62 -20.45 12.97 -6.88
CA MET A 62 -19.66 12.64 -5.71
C MET A 62 -19.15 11.22 -5.79
N THR A 63 -18.02 10.96 -5.15
CA THR A 63 -17.46 9.63 -5.04
C THR A 63 -17.63 9.14 -3.61
N CYS A 64 -18.28 8.00 -3.43
CA CYS A 64 -18.39 7.34 -2.15
C CYS A 64 -17.70 5.97 -2.16
N GLY A 65 -17.21 5.54 -1.02
CA GLY A 65 -16.58 4.24 -0.87
C GLY A 65 -15.63 4.16 0.33
N ALA A 66 -14.89 3.11 0.33
CA ALA A 66 -14.86 2.06 -0.68
C ALA A 66 -15.01 0.70 -0.02
N THR A 67 -15.56 -0.27 -0.75
CA THR A 67 -15.55 -1.65 -0.28
C THR A 67 -14.12 -2.16 -0.07
N TYR A 68 -13.96 -3.18 0.76
CA TYR A 68 -12.66 -3.74 1.14
C TYR A 68 -12.74 -5.26 1.14
N THR A 69 -12.22 -5.90 0.08
CA THR A 69 -12.23 -7.36 -0.08
C THR A 69 -10.79 -7.87 -0.17
N PRO A 70 -10.22 -8.39 0.92
CA PRO A 70 -8.88 -8.96 0.92
C PRO A 70 -8.79 -10.21 0.03
N ASN A 71 -7.58 -10.49 -0.47
CA ASN A 71 -7.25 -11.66 -1.28
C ASN A 71 -8.09 -11.78 -2.57
N SER A 72 -8.56 -10.65 -3.11
CA SER A 72 -9.35 -10.62 -4.33
C SER A 72 -8.71 -9.73 -5.39
N GLU A 73 -8.53 -10.29 -6.58
CA GLU A 73 -8.06 -9.58 -7.78
C GLU A 73 -9.18 -9.40 -8.82
N ASN A 74 -10.42 -9.74 -8.48
CA ASN A 74 -11.55 -9.63 -9.40
C ASN A 74 -11.89 -8.15 -9.65
N LEU A 75 -11.76 -7.72 -10.89
CA LEU A 75 -12.06 -6.35 -11.33
C LEU A 75 -13.51 -6.16 -11.83
N THR A 76 -14.34 -7.19 -11.78
CA THR A 76 -15.74 -7.09 -12.17
C THR A 76 -16.51 -6.21 -11.18
N PRO A 77 -17.17 -5.14 -11.63
CA PRO A 77 -18.05 -4.36 -10.77
C PRO A 77 -19.22 -5.19 -10.24
N ARG A 78 -19.64 -4.90 -9.01
CA ARG A 78 -20.77 -5.54 -8.35
C ARG A 78 -21.76 -4.48 -7.87
N PHE A 79 -23.02 -4.66 -8.15
CA PHE A 79 -24.06 -3.72 -7.72
C PHE A 79 -24.22 -3.74 -6.18
N GLU A 80 -24.00 -4.88 -5.55
CA GLU A 80 -24.02 -5.02 -4.10
C GLU A 80 -22.96 -4.16 -3.40
N ASP A 81 -21.79 -4.01 -4.03
CA ASP A 81 -20.75 -3.12 -3.54
C ASP A 81 -21.16 -1.64 -3.61
N ASP A 82 -21.93 -1.27 -4.66
CA ASP A 82 -22.47 0.09 -4.79
C ASP A 82 -23.48 0.39 -3.69
N LEU A 83 -24.38 -0.56 -3.39
CA LEU A 83 -25.32 -0.43 -2.28
C LEU A 83 -24.60 -0.34 -0.94
N THR A 84 -23.62 -1.20 -0.71
CA THR A 84 -22.78 -1.17 0.51
C THR A 84 -22.13 0.20 0.72
N ASN A 85 -21.59 0.80 -0.34
CA ASN A 85 -21.00 2.14 -0.27
C ASN A 85 -22.02 3.23 0.07
N ILE A 86 -23.22 3.14 -0.51
CA ILE A 86 -24.32 4.08 -0.22
C ILE A 86 -24.80 3.95 1.24
N ASP A 87 -25.00 2.72 1.71
CA ASP A 87 -25.45 2.46 3.07
C ASP A 87 -24.40 2.95 4.09
N ALA A 88 -23.13 2.70 3.82
CA ALA A 88 -22.03 3.16 4.66
C ALA A 88 -21.98 4.71 4.75
N ILE A 89 -22.22 5.43 3.66
CA ILE A 89 -22.29 6.90 3.70
C ILE A 89 -23.56 7.40 4.38
N ASN A 90 -24.70 6.78 4.13
CA ASN A 90 -25.94 7.17 4.78
C ASN A 90 -25.88 6.97 6.29
N SER A 91 -25.10 6.02 6.81
CA SER A 91 -24.87 5.84 8.24
C SER A 91 -24.05 6.95 8.89
N LEU A 92 -23.31 7.74 8.12
CA LEU A 92 -22.50 8.85 8.62
C LEU A 92 -23.28 10.19 8.68
N VAL A 93 -24.51 10.21 8.18
CA VAL A 93 -25.33 11.42 8.11
C VAL A 93 -26.66 11.23 8.87
N THR A 94 -27.19 12.31 9.41
CA THR A 94 -28.42 12.26 10.21
C THR A 94 -29.66 11.81 9.41
N LYS A 95 -29.67 12.11 8.11
CA LYS A 95 -30.75 11.71 7.21
C LYS A 95 -30.13 11.08 5.96
N PRO A 96 -30.54 9.89 5.54
CA PRO A 96 -30.10 9.28 4.29
C PRO A 96 -30.31 10.24 3.11
N ILE A 97 -29.28 10.38 2.28
CA ILE A 97 -29.26 11.33 1.16
C ILE A 97 -29.35 10.58 -0.17
N TRP A 98 -28.73 9.40 -0.24
CA TRP A 98 -28.63 8.64 -1.50
C TRP A 98 -29.27 7.27 -1.39
N ASP A 99 -29.77 6.82 -2.55
CA ASP A 99 -30.24 5.46 -2.81
C ASP A 99 -29.77 4.99 -4.19
N ARG A 100 -30.18 3.79 -4.61
CA ARG A 100 -29.77 3.19 -5.88
C ARG A 100 -30.04 4.08 -7.13
N ARG A 101 -31.02 4.98 -7.07
CA ARG A 101 -31.39 5.87 -8.20
C ARG A 101 -30.36 6.95 -8.45
N HIS A 102 -29.54 7.23 -7.48
CA HIS A 102 -28.48 8.25 -7.55
C HIS A 102 -27.15 7.70 -8.10
N ILE A 103 -27.04 6.37 -8.27
CA ILE A 103 -25.82 5.74 -8.80
C ILE A 103 -25.70 6.06 -10.28
N ILE A 104 -24.61 6.68 -10.68
CA ILE A 104 -24.29 7.01 -12.06
C ILE A 104 -23.11 6.21 -12.61
N GLY A 105 -22.42 5.44 -11.77
CA GLY A 105 -21.31 4.59 -12.17
C GLY A 105 -20.48 4.12 -10.99
N ASN A 106 -19.46 3.35 -11.30
CA ASN A 106 -18.51 2.83 -10.31
C ASN A 106 -17.13 2.60 -10.92
N ARG A 107 -16.17 2.34 -10.07
CA ARG A 107 -14.83 1.91 -10.47
C ARG A 107 -14.29 0.89 -9.48
N VAL A 108 -13.79 -0.21 -10.01
CA VAL A 108 -13.07 -1.24 -9.24
C VAL A 108 -11.57 -1.08 -9.42
N SER A 109 -10.83 -1.26 -8.34
CA SER A 109 -9.37 -1.28 -8.36
C SER A 109 -8.83 -2.24 -7.32
N ILE A 110 -7.60 -2.71 -7.54
CA ILE A 110 -6.86 -3.53 -6.58
C ILE A 110 -5.83 -2.66 -5.90
N ARG A 111 -5.86 -2.63 -4.58
CA ARG A 111 -4.80 -2.06 -3.74
C ARG A 111 -3.83 -3.17 -3.36
N THR A 112 -2.59 -2.82 -3.04
CA THR A 112 -1.68 -3.72 -2.35
C THR A 112 -1.57 -3.31 -0.90
N ALA A 113 -1.73 -4.27 -0.01
CA ALA A 113 -1.54 -4.10 1.42
C ALA A 113 -0.43 -5.05 1.92
N THR A 114 0.16 -4.70 3.03
CA THR A 114 1.11 -5.53 3.77
C THR A 114 0.43 -6.06 5.03
N PRO A 115 0.95 -7.13 5.66
CA PRO A 115 0.37 -7.68 6.90
C PRO A 115 0.31 -6.71 8.08
N ASP A 116 1.17 -5.69 8.08
CA ASP A 116 1.22 -4.66 9.13
C ASP A 116 0.63 -3.31 8.68
N TYR A 117 0.00 -3.26 7.50
CA TYR A 117 -0.61 -2.08 6.91
C TYR A 117 0.36 -0.89 6.67
N MET A 118 1.66 -1.12 6.82
CA MET A 118 2.69 -0.12 6.57
C MET A 118 3.29 -0.31 5.19
N PRO A 119 3.62 0.76 4.45
CA PRO A 119 4.23 0.64 3.13
C PRO A 119 5.59 -0.08 3.19
N VAL A 120 6.03 -0.55 2.03
CA VAL A 120 7.35 -1.13 1.80
C VAL A 120 8.16 -0.13 1.00
N ILE A 121 9.26 0.39 1.58
CA ILE A 121 10.04 1.47 0.98
C ILE A 121 11.53 1.19 1.19
N GLY A 122 12.30 1.12 0.12
CA GLY A 122 13.75 1.02 0.22
C GLY A 122 14.41 0.09 -0.78
N GLN A 123 15.67 -0.19 -0.55
CA GLN A 123 16.49 -1.05 -1.38
C GLN A 123 16.13 -2.52 -1.16
N VAL A 124 16.18 -3.31 -2.24
CA VAL A 124 15.88 -4.75 -2.18
C VAL A 124 17.11 -5.51 -1.66
N ALA A 125 16.91 -6.30 -0.62
CA ALA A 125 17.96 -7.14 -0.06
C ALA A 125 18.28 -8.34 -0.97
N ASP A 126 19.53 -8.78 -0.97
CA ASP A 126 19.91 -10.06 -1.53
C ASP A 126 19.49 -11.18 -0.55
N SER A 127 18.33 -11.77 -0.79
CA SER A 127 17.71 -12.68 0.17
C SER A 127 18.52 -13.96 0.42
N GLU A 128 19.29 -14.44 -0.55
CA GLU A 128 20.10 -15.65 -0.38
C GLU A 128 21.30 -15.37 0.52
N LEU A 129 22.00 -14.27 0.26
CA LEU A 129 23.10 -13.87 1.15
C LEU A 129 22.59 -13.48 2.53
N TRP A 130 21.42 -12.84 2.63
CA TRP A 130 20.83 -12.50 3.92
C TRP A 130 20.41 -13.73 4.74
N LYS A 131 19.88 -14.79 4.11
CA LYS A 131 19.60 -16.06 4.80
C LYS A 131 20.85 -16.59 5.51
N PHE A 132 21.97 -16.60 4.81
CA PHE A 132 23.24 -17.05 5.35
C PHE A 132 23.77 -16.15 6.47
N LEU A 133 23.81 -14.83 6.23
CA LEU A 133 24.38 -13.85 7.18
C LEU A 133 23.52 -13.65 8.44
N LEU A 134 22.23 -13.92 8.36
CA LEU A 134 21.25 -13.74 9.44
C LEU A 134 20.76 -15.08 10.03
N ASP A 135 21.44 -16.19 9.76
CA ASP A 135 21.01 -17.51 10.25
C ASP A 135 20.95 -17.57 11.79
N GLU A 136 21.80 -16.84 12.48
CA GLU A 136 21.81 -16.71 13.94
C GLU A 136 20.53 -16.09 14.51
N LEU A 137 19.76 -15.33 13.73
CA LEU A 137 18.45 -14.80 14.16
C LEU A 137 17.45 -15.89 14.56
N LYS A 138 17.65 -17.12 14.13
CA LYS A 138 16.84 -18.27 14.54
C LYS A 138 17.02 -18.63 16.01
N TYR A 139 18.16 -18.24 16.60
CA TYR A 139 18.55 -18.57 17.97
C TYR A 139 18.57 -17.32 18.86
N ASP A 140 18.99 -16.18 18.32
CA ASP A 140 19.02 -14.90 19.01
C ASP A 140 18.34 -13.82 18.18
N ALA A 141 17.11 -13.43 18.58
CA ALA A 141 16.34 -12.39 17.90
C ALA A 141 16.99 -10.99 17.95
N LYS A 142 18.00 -10.79 18.78
CA LYS A 142 18.77 -9.54 18.90
C LYS A 142 20.09 -9.58 18.12
N PHE A 143 20.40 -10.70 17.47
CA PHE A 143 21.63 -10.84 16.69
C PHE A 143 21.80 -9.70 15.69
N GLN A 144 23.00 -9.14 15.64
CA GLN A 144 23.43 -8.13 14.69
C GLN A 144 24.63 -8.67 13.90
N PRO A 145 24.56 -8.68 12.56
CA PRO A 145 25.67 -9.12 11.74
C PRO A 145 26.87 -8.17 11.89
N ARG A 146 28.09 -8.73 11.91
CA ARG A 146 29.31 -7.94 12.04
C ARG A 146 29.68 -7.13 10.80
N GLN A 147 29.12 -7.49 9.67
CA GLN A 147 29.37 -6.82 8.38
C GLN A 147 28.07 -6.28 7.79
N PRO A 148 28.14 -5.23 6.95
CA PRO A 148 26.96 -4.69 6.29
C PRO A 148 26.24 -5.76 5.47
N LEU A 149 24.91 -5.77 5.57
CA LEU A 149 24.08 -6.69 4.79
C LEU A 149 24.04 -6.27 3.33
N PRO A 150 24.21 -7.20 2.38
CA PRO A 150 24.23 -6.88 0.97
C PRO A 150 22.83 -6.60 0.42
N PHE A 151 22.73 -5.60 -0.45
CA PHE A 151 21.55 -5.25 -1.21
C PHE A 151 21.80 -5.43 -2.71
N ILE A 152 20.74 -5.69 -3.46
CA ILE A 152 20.84 -5.77 -4.91
C ILE A 152 21.03 -4.37 -5.47
N ARG A 153 22.15 -4.14 -6.14
CA ARG A 153 22.52 -2.81 -6.64
C ARG A 153 21.47 -2.29 -7.63
N GLY A 154 20.98 -1.07 -7.38
CA GLY A 154 20.07 -0.38 -8.26
C GLY A 154 18.60 -0.86 -8.17
N HIS A 155 18.27 -1.80 -7.29
CA HIS A 155 16.92 -2.30 -7.11
C HIS A 155 16.28 -1.69 -5.86
N TYR A 156 15.18 -0.97 -6.08
CA TYR A 156 14.42 -0.30 -5.02
C TYR A 156 12.93 -0.60 -5.17
N VAL A 157 12.21 -0.56 -4.07
CA VAL A 157 10.76 -0.79 -4.05
C VAL A 157 10.05 0.31 -3.26
N LEU A 158 8.90 0.73 -3.78
CA LEU A 158 7.89 1.52 -3.09
C LEU A 158 6.55 0.89 -3.40
N ALA A 159 5.95 0.20 -2.42
CA ALA A 159 4.71 -0.55 -2.60
C ALA A 159 3.92 -0.66 -1.29
N GLY A 160 2.75 -1.30 -1.33
CA GLY A 160 1.98 -1.59 -0.13
C GLY A 160 1.38 -0.36 0.55
N LEU A 161 1.11 0.73 -0.19
CA LEU A 161 0.54 1.98 0.35
C LEU A 161 -0.90 1.80 0.88
N GLY A 162 -1.55 0.68 0.58
CA GLY A 162 -2.89 0.34 1.07
C GLY A 162 -3.95 1.38 0.70
N SER A 163 -4.79 1.71 1.66
CA SER A 163 -5.90 2.68 1.48
C SER A 163 -5.49 4.14 1.67
N ARG A 164 -4.29 4.42 2.17
CA ARG A 164 -3.82 5.77 2.52
C ARG A 164 -2.73 6.29 1.57
N GLY A 165 -2.59 5.72 0.38
CA GLY A 165 -1.51 6.03 -0.56
C GLY A 165 -1.45 7.49 -0.99
N THR A 166 -2.57 8.18 -1.08
CA THR A 166 -2.62 9.61 -1.40
C THR A 166 -1.99 10.48 -0.30
N LEU A 167 -2.18 10.07 0.96
CA LEU A 167 -1.62 10.78 2.12
C LEU A 167 -0.14 10.46 2.33
N THR A 168 0.21 9.17 2.27
CA THR A 168 1.56 8.71 2.61
C THR A 168 2.52 8.70 1.41
N GLY A 169 1.98 8.70 0.19
CA GLY A 169 2.76 8.63 -1.05
C GLY A 169 3.85 9.70 -1.20
N PRO A 170 3.57 10.97 -0.97
CA PRO A 170 4.58 12.02 -1.10
C PRO A 170 5.80 11.79 -0.20
N VAL A 171 5.60 11.59 1.10
CA VAL A 171 6.71 11.33 2.02
C VAL A 171 7.40 9.99 1.77
N ALA A 172 6.66 8.99 1.30
CA ALA A 172 7.23 7.71 0.91
C ALA A 172 8.15 7.82 -0.32
N ALA A 173 7.76 8.65 -1.28
CA ALA A 173 8.59 8.95 -2.46
C ALA A 173 9.85 9.73 -2.07
N GLU A 174 9.72 10.73 -1.22
CA GLU A 174 10.85 11.52 -0.71
C GLU A 174 11.84 10.64 0.06
N LEU A 175 11.35 9.78 0.95
CA LEU A 175 12.19 8.81 1.67
C LEU A 175 12.96 7.91 0.71
N LEU A 176 12.29 7.40 -0.33
CA LEU A 176 12.96 6.54 -1.31
C LEU A 176 14.02 7.30 -2.11
N VAL A 177 13.71 8.51 -2.56
CA VAL A 177 14.65 9.35 -3.31
C VAL A 177 15.86 9.71 -2.46
N SER A 178 15.66 10.10 -1.19
CA SER A 178 16.77 10.39 -0.27
C SER A 178 17.69 9.17 -0.06
N GLN A 179 17.12 7.96 0.04
CA GLN A 179 17.94 6.73 0.10
C GLN A 179 18.73 6.47 -1.21
N ILE A 180 18.15 6.77 -2.37
CA ILE A 180 18.80 6.59 -3.67
C ILE A 180 19.96 7.57 -3.86
N LEU A 181 19.79 8.81 -3.40
CA LEU A 181 20.75 9.89 -3.58
C LEU A 181 21.76 9.98 -2.44
N GLY A 182 21.53 9.32 -1.31
CA GLY A 182 22.35 9.43 -0.10
C GLY A 182 22.16 10.77 0.63
N GLU A 183 20.96 11.32 0.56
CA GLU A 183 20.57 12.57 1.22
C GLU A 183 20.05 12.33 2.63
N VAL A 184 19.82 13.43 3.37
CA VAL A 184 19.20 13.39 4.70
C VAL A 184 17.80 12.82 4.58
N LEU A 185 17.48 11.84 5.42
CA LEU A 185 16.16 11.20 5.39
C LEU A 185 15.08 12.13 5.96
N PRO A 186 13.87 12.18 5.35
CA PRO A 186 12.75 12.98 5.85
C PRO A 186 12.09 12.40 7.11
N VAL A 187 12.55 11.22 7.56
CA VAL A 187 12.04 10.49 8.73
C VAL A 187 13.21 9.93 9.55
N SER A 188 12.95 9.55 10.80
CA SER A 188 13.96 8.92 11.65
C SER A 188 14.40 7.55 11.10
N GLU A 189 15.57 7.09 11.48
CA GLU A 189 16.08 5.77 11.10
C GLU A 189 15.15 4.63 11.56
N SER A 190 14.54 4.76 12.74
CA SER A 190 13.57 3.78 13.25
C SER A 190 12.34 3.67 12.35
N ILE A 191 11.86 4.77 11.79
CA ILE A 191 10.76 4.77 10.82
C ILE A 191 11.22 4.16 9.50
N ARG A 192 12.40 4.55 8.98
CA ARG A 192 12.99 3.94 7.79
C ARG A 192 13.05 2.41 7.93
N ASP A 193 13.55 1.92 9.05
CA ASP A 193 13.72 0.48 9.30
C ASP A 193 12.38 -0.25 9.43
N ALA A 194 11.39 0.41 10.04
CA ALA A 194 10.01 -0.11 10.11
C ALA A 194 9.33 -0.19 8.74
N LEU A 195 9.76 0.59 7.75
CA LEU A 195 9.26 0.60 6.38
C LEU A 195 10.11 -0.24 5.43
N SER A 196 11.26 -0.75 5.87
CA SER A 196 12.20 -1.50 5.04
C SER A 196 11.56 -2.74 4.38
N PRO A 197 11.90 -3.05 3.12
CA PRO A 197 11.42 -4.23 2.42
C PRO A 197 11.76 -5.55 3.14
N ASP A 198 12.89 -5.61 3.80
CA ASP A 198 13.42 -6.81 4.46
C ASP A 198 12.77 -7.11 5.82
N ARG A 199 11.94 -6.21 6.36
CA ARG A 199 11.34 -6.40 7.69
C ARG A 199 10.53 -7.69 7.84
N PHE A 200 9.82 -8.12 6.79
CA PHE A 200 9.07 -9.37 6.82
C PHE A 200 9.98 -10.59 6.72
N PHE A 201 11.06 -10.48 5.96
CA PHE A 201 12.07 -11.51 5.86
C PHE A 201 12.76 -11.73 7.20
N ARG A 202 13.19 -10.67 7.87
CA ARG A 202 13.77 -10.73 9.24
C ARG A 202 12.78 -11.34 10.24
N ARG A 203 11.51 -10.91 10.22
CA ARG A 203 10.47 -11.47 11.09
C ARG A 203 10.26 -12.97 10.88
N LYS A 204 10.35 -13.45 9.63
CA LYS A 204 10.27 -14.89 9.32
C LYS A 204 11.46 -15.66 9.90
N LEU A 205 12.67 -15.15 9.76
CA LEU A 205 13.86 -15.78 10.33
C LEU A 205 13.74 -15.92 11.86
N ILE A 206 13.39 -14.83 12.55
CA ILE A 206 13.21 -14.82 14.02
C ILE A 206 12.12 -15.81 14.46
N ARG A 207 11.02 -15.90 13.74
CA ARG A 207 9.89 -16.78 14.10
C ARG A 207 10.08 -18.23 13.68
N ARG A 208 11.20 -18.58 13.06
CA ARG A 208 11.45 -19.91 12.46
C ARG A 208 10.36 -20.36 11.50
N LEU A 209 9.67 -19.43 10.87
CA LEU A 209 8.65 -19.70 9.87
C LEU A 209 9.37 -19.88 8.54
N SER A 210 9.46 -21.11 8.11
CA SER A 210 9.94 -21.52 6.78
C SER A 210 8.98 -21.07 5.67
#